data_b11c17997641901689f22c5d7d4353cb
#
_entry.id   b11c17997641901689f22c5d7d4353cb
#
_cell.length_a   1.000
_cell.length_b   1.000
_cell.length_c   1.000
_cell.angle_alpha   90.00
_cell.angle_beta   90.00
_cell.angle_gamma   90.00
#
_symmetry.space_group_name_H-M   'P 1'
#
loop_
_entity.id
_entity.type
_entity.pdbx_description
1 polymer ?
#
loop_
_entity_poly.entity_id
_entity_poly.type
_entity_poly.pdbx_seq_one_letter_code
_entity_poly.pdbx_strand_id
1 'polypeptide(L)'
;MSTSVPSSHDGHVRPAATTTTDRPADAGRPRRASAGGSLARIAVMTALMAVLGLVPPIAVAGVPAPIVLQNIAVILAGVILGPWRGAASMALFAGLVALGLPLLSGGRGGLGVFAGPTAGFILGWIPSALIVGLIFWALTSRARPGLGAGRVALGAAVAGLIGGVVMVYFFGVLGFVGIAGMEFGAAVLSMAPFVPGDLTKLVIAVLLCTGLWKAYPRAFR
;
A
#
# COMPACT_ATOMS: atom_id res chain seq x y z
N MET A 1 -24.98 95.47 24.73
CA MET A 1 -23.53 95.30 24.92
C MET A 1 -23.24 93.85 25.12
N SER A 2 -22.83 93.22 24.10
CA SER A 2 -22.45 91.83 24.17
C SER A 2 -21.42 91.54 23.05
N THR A 3 -20.22 91.20 23.49
CA THR A 3 -19.06 90.99 22.66
C THR A 3 -19.01 89.49 22.25
N SER A 4 -19.05 89.28 21.00
CA SER A 4 -18.86 87.94 20.41
C SER A 4 -17.37 87.62 20.26
N VAL A 5 -16.98 86.40 20.70
CA VAL A 5 -15.66 85.79 20.49
C VAL A 5 -15.81 84.71 19.43
N PRO A 6 -14.96 84.64 18.40
CA PRO A 6 -15.01 83.55 17.37
C PRO A 6 -14.30 82.30 17.86
N SER A 7 -14.93 81.15 17.63
CA SER A 7 -14.40 79.82 17.95
C SER A 7 -13.43 79.36 16.86
N SER A 8 -12.31 78.83 17.27
CA SER A 8 -11.28 78.19 16.50
C SER A 8 -11.71 76.86 15.86
N HIS A 9 -11.41 76.74 14.56
CA HIS A 9 -11.51 75.47 13.79
C HIS A 9 -10.40 74.49 14.27
N ASP A 10 -10.82 73.45 14.97
CA ASP A 10 -9.96 72.27 15.17
C ASP A 10 -10.09 71.34 14.01
N GLY A 11 -9.02 71.29 13.18
CA GLY A 11 -8.88 70.36 12.08
C GLY A 11 -8.57 68.96 12.65
N HIS A 12 -9.61 68.12 12.72
CA HIS A 12 -9.39 66.70 12.95
C HIS A 12 -8.78 66.05 11.71
N VAL A 13 -7.47 65.82 11.76
CA VAL A 13 -6.75 64.90 10.85
C VAL A 13 -7.23 63.50 11.16
N ARG A 14 -8.04 62.91 10.28
CA ARG A 14 -8.37 61.49 10.30
C ARG A 14 -7.12 60.72 9.96
N PRO A 15 -6.68 59.73 10.80
CA PRO A 15 -5.65 58.80 10.40
C PRO A 15 -6.19 57.92 9.28
N ALA A 16 -5.45 57.82 8.21
CA ALA A 16 -5.70 56.91 7.10
C ALA A 16 -5.78 55.47 7.64
N ALA A 17 -6.96 54.87 7.52
CA ALA A 17 -7.17 53.48 7.78
C ALA A 17 -6.33 52.68 6.76
N THR A 18 -5.19 52.15 7.21
CA THR A 18 -4.44 51.13 6.52
C THR A 18 -5.32 49.88 6.52
N THR A 19 -6.10 49.70 5.47
CA THR A 19 -6.78 48.44 5.19
C THR A 19 -5.73 47.40 4.84
N THR A 20 -5.17 46.79 5.87
CA THR A 20 -4.46 45.53 5.73
C THR A 20 -5.53 44.51 5.32
N THR A 21 -5.66 44.29 4.03
CA THR A 21 -6.38 43.14 3.49
C THR A 21 -5.64 41.89 3.92
N ASP A 22 -5.90 41.48 5.17
CA ASP A 22 -5.61 40.13 5.61
C ASP A 22 -6.52 39.19 4.82
N ARG A 23 -6.02 38.82 3.63
CA ARG A 23 -6.57 37.75 2.82
C ARG A 23 -6.35 36.48 3.63
N PRO A 24 -7.39 35.78 4.10
CA PRO A 24 -7.19 34.44 4.62
C PRO A 24 -6.79 33.56 3.44
N ALA A 25 -5.49 33.60 3.14
CA ALA A 25 -4.90 32.72 2.18
C ALA A 25 -4.89 31.32 2.78
N ASP A 26 -5.54 30.40 2.10
CA ASP A 26 -5.31 28.95 2.23
C ASP A 26 -6.18 28.13 3.22
N ALA A 27 -7.35 28.60 3.59
CA ALA A 27 -8.32 27.76 4.31
C ALA A 27 -9.21 26.97 3.32
N GLY A 28 -8.67 25.98 2.61
CA GLY A 28 -9.52 25.14 1.75
C GLY A 28 -8.87 24.27 0.70
N ARG A 29 -7.57 24.35 0.48
CA ARG A 29 -6.92 23.39 -0.41
C ARG A 29 -6.73 22.09 0.33
N PRO A 30 -7.32 20.95 -0.15
CA PRO A 30 -7.00 19.65 0.41
C PRO A 30 -5.48 19.50 0.33
N ARG A 31 -4.80 19.35 1.47
CA ARG A 31 -3.36 19.06 1.50
C ARG A 31 -3.15 17.80 0.67
N ARG A 32 -2.73 17.96 -0.58
CA ARG A 32 -2.19 16.85 -1.36
C ARG A 32 -1.13 16.20 -0.49
N ALA A 33 -1.26 14.89 -0.27
CA ALA A 33 -0.25 14.16 0.48
C ALA A 33 1.10 14.56 -0.11
N SER A 34 1.99 15.14 0.72
CA SER A 34 3.28 15.61 0.24
C SER A 34 4.00 14.43 -0.42
N ALA A 35 4.70 14.66 -1.53
CA ALA A 35 5.43 13.61 -2.24
C ALA A 35 6.35 12.83 -1.27
N GLY A 36 6.96 13.54 -0.29
CA GLY A 36 7.76 12.94 0.77
C GLY A 36 6.98 11.97 1.66
N GLY A 37 5.73 12.29 2.04
CA GLY A 37 4.90 11.38 2.84
C GLY A 37 4.50 10.12 2.07
N SER A 38 4.30 10.21 0.75
CA SER A 38 4.03 9.04 -0.09
C SER A 38 5.26 8.15 -0.23
N LEU A 39 6.43 8.74 -0.43
CA LEU A 39 7.70 8.01 -0.55
C LEU A 39 8.05 7.28 0.76
N ALA A 40 7.88 7.95 1.90
CA ALA A 40 8.10 7.33 3.22
C ALA A 40 7.20 6.09 3.44
N ARG A 41 5.91 6.16 3.06
CA ARG A 41 4.99 5.02 3.16
C ARG A 41 5.41 3.85 2.26
N ILE A 42 5.84 4.12 1.03
CA ILE A 42 6.36 3.12 0.10
C ILE A 42 7.60 2.46 0.70
N ALA A 43 8.56 3.24 1.20
CA ALA A 43 9.78 2.74 1.81
C ALA A 43 9.50 1.85 3.04
N VAL A 44 8.61 2.27 3.94
CA VAL A 44 8.21 1.48 5.11
C VAL A 44 7.58 0.16 4.71
N MET A 45 6.71 0.13 3.70
CA MET A 45 6.10 -1.11 3.23
C MET A 45 7.12 -2.03 2.56
N THR A 46 8.04 -1.47 1.78
CA THR A 46 9.17 -2.21 1.20
C THR A 46 10.06 -2.82 2.31
N ALA A 47 10.35 -2.05 3.37
CA ALA A 47 11.09 -2.54 4.53
C ALA A 47 10.34 -3.67 5.26
N LEU A 48 9.02 -3.55 5.44
CA LEU A 48 8.19 -4.63 6.01
C LEU A 48 8.30 -5.91 5.17
N MET A 49 8.23 -5.78 3.84
CA MET A 49 8.41 -6.92 2.92
C MET A 49 9.79 -7.57 3.10
N ALA A 50 10.84 -6.77 3.27
CA ALA A 50 12.20 -7.26 3.52
C ALA A 50 12.32 -7.97 4.89
N VAL A 51 11.72 -7.41 5.94
CA VAL A 51 11.69 -8.02 7.29
C VAL A 51 10.97 -9.37 7.26
N LEU A 52 9.84 -9.49 6.55
CA LEU A 52 9.15 -10.78 6.37
C LEU A 52 10.01 -11.79 5.58
N GLY A 53 10.94 -11.32 4.75
CA GLY A 53 11.92 -12.15 4.06
C GLY A 53 12.98 -12.78 4.98
N LEU A 54 13.19 -12.24 6.19
CA LEU A 54 14.10 -12.83 7.17
C LEU A 54 13.57 -14.15 7.76
N VAL A 55 12.26 -14.38 7.65
CA VAL A 55 11.67 -15.65 8.09
C VAL A 55 12.06 -16.74 7.09
N PRO A 56 12.62 -17.88 7.61
CA PRO A 56 13.02 -18.97 6.75
C PRO A 56 11.86 -19.49 5.89
N PRO A 57 12.13 -19.78 4.62
CA PRO A 57 11.12 -20.34 3.72
C PRO A 57 10.84 -21.81 4.10
N ILE A 58 9.58 -22.24 3.95
CA ILE A 58 9.20 -23.64 4.14
C ILE A 58 9.22 -24.33 2.78
N ALA A 59 10.17 -25.25 2.60
CA ALA A 59 10.26 -26.04 1.38
C ALA A 59 9.09 -27.03 1.28
N VAL A 60 8.56 -27.22 0.07
CA VAL A 60 7.49 -28.18 -0.22
C VAL A 60 8.05 -29.20 -1.21
N ALA A 61 7.98 -30.48 -0.85
CA ALA A 61 8.48 -31.54 -1.72
C ALA A 61 7.77 -31.54 -3.09
N GLY A 62 8.54 -31.64 -4.16
CA GLY A 62 8.02 -31.69 -5.53
C GLY A 62 7.52 -30.34 -6.07
N VAL A 63 7.64 -29.24 -5.32
CA VAL A 63 7.26 -27.91 -5.78
C VAL A 63 8.50 -27.01 -5.87
N PRO A 64 8.76 -26.35 -7.02
CA PRO A 64 9.98 -25.57 -7.22
C PRO A 64 9.98 -24.19 -6.53
N ALA A 65 8.98 -23.89 -5.71
CA ALA A 65 8.91 -22.67 -4.91
C ALA A 65 8.57 -22.99 -3.44
N PRO A 66 9.16 -22.27 -2.46
CA PRO A 66 8.85 -22.46 -1.05
C PRO A 66 7.65 -21.60 -0.63
N ILE A 67 7.03 -21.97 0.51
CA ILE A 67 6.05 -21.13 1.19
C ILE A 67 6.82 -20.02 1.92
N VAL A 68 6.42 -18.75 1.68
CA VAL A 68 7.06 -17.57 2.28
C VAL A 68 6.02 -16.69 2.97
N LEU A 69 6.41 -15.96 4.01
CA LEU A 69 5.52 -15.02 4.71
C LEU A 69 5.33 -13.69 3.95
N GLN A 70 6.21 -13.39 3.01
CA GLN A 70 6.23 -12.13 2.28
C GLN A 70 4.90 -11.78 1.58
N ASN A 71 4.10 -12.79 1.19
CA ASN A 71 2.77 -12.59 0.59
C ASN A 71 1.82 -11.77 1.48
N ILE A 72 2.00 -11.75 2.80
CA ILE A 72 1.23 -10.89 3.72
C ILE A 72 1.41 -9.42 3.35
N ALA A 73 2.66 -9.00 3.07
CA ALA A 73 2.97 -7.62 2.74
C ALA A 73 2.29 -7.16 1.45
N VAL A 74 2.06 -8.04 0.48
CA VAL A 74 1.34 -7.73 -0.77
C VAL A 74 -0.09 -7.28 -0.47
N ILE A 75 -0.78 -8.01 0.41
CA ILE A 75 -2.15 -7.68 0.82
C ILE A 75 -2.15 -6.37 1.61
N LEU A 76 -1.25 -6.23 2.60
CA LEU A 76 -1.13 -5.01 3.41
C LEU A 76 -0.82 -3.78 2.54
N ALA A 77 0.08 -3.94 1.57
CA ALA A 77 0.45 -2.86 0.64
C ALA A 77 -0.76 -2.35 -0.13
N GLY A 78 -1.53 -3.24 -0.75
CA GLY A 78 -2.72 -2.86 -1.50
C GLY A 78 -3.80 -2.21 -0.63
N VAL A 79 -4.11 -2.81 0.53
CA VAL A 79 -5.18 -2.34 1.43
C VAL A 79 -4.81 -1.00 2.10
N ILE A 80 -3.59 -0.87 2.63
CA ILE A 80 -3.18 0.29 3.44
C ILE A 80 -2.72 1.46 2.56
N LEU A 81 -1.86 1.21 1.57
CA LEU A 81 -1.29 2.25 0.72
C LEU A 81 -2.18 2.60 -0.48
N GLY A 82 -3.10 1.70 -0.81
CA GLY A 82 -3.90 1.77 -2.04
C GLY A 82 -3.16 1.25 -3.27
N PRO A 83 -3.82 1.26 -4.45
CA PRO A 83 -3.36 0.51 -5.61
C PRO A 83 -1.96 0.93 -6.10
N TRP A 84 -1.76 2.20 -6.39
CA TRP A 84 -0.53 2.69 -7.01
C TRP A 84 0.68 2.66 -6.07
N ARG A 85 0.50 3.07 -4.82
CA ARG A 85 1.60 3.05 -3.83
C ARG A 85 1.92 1.64 -3.38
N GLY A 86 0.91 0.76 -3.28
CA GLY A 86 1.09 -0.66 -3.01
C GLY A 86 1.92 -1.33 -4.11
N ALA A 87 1.54 -1.13 -5.38
CA ALA A 87 2.33 -1.62 -6.52
C ALA A 87 3.74 -1.04 -6.55
N ALA A 88 3.89 0.28 -6.29
CA ALA A 88 5.20 0.92 -6.24
C ALA A 88 6.11 0.36 -5.14
N SER A 89 5.56 -0.01 -3.96
CA SER A 89 6.36 -0.64 -2.90
C SER A 89 6.85 -2.04 -3.29
N MET A 90 6.03 -2.82 -4.01
CA MET A 90 6.43 -4.13 -4.53
C MET A 90 7.45 -3.99 -5.67
N ALA A 91 7.27 -3.00 -6.55
CA ALA A 91 8.24 -2.69 -7.60
C ALA A 91 9.59 -2.24 -7.04
N LEU A 92 9.59 -1.38 -6.01
CA LEU A 92 10.80 -0.98 -5.31
C LEU A 92 11.50 -2.19 -4.67
N PHE A 93 10.74 -3.07 -4.00
CA PHE A 93 11.27 -4.30 -3.42
C PHE A 93 11.92 -5.19 -4.50
N ALA A 94 11.21 -5.46 -5.61
CA ALA A 94 11.74 -6.25 -6.71
C ALA A 94 13.00 -5.62 -7.34
N GLY A 95 13.04 -4.28 -7.45
CA GLY A 95 14.21 -3.55 -7.91
C GLY A 95 15.42 -3.71 -6.97
N LEU A 96 15.20 -3.61 -5.65
CA LEU A 96 16.27 -3.83 -4.66
C LEU A 96 16.80 -5.26 -4.71
N VAL A 97 15.91 -6.25 -4.87
CA VAL A 97 16.29 -7.67 -5.07
C VAL A 97 17.11 -7.81 -6.35
N ALA A 98 16.70 -7.19 -7.46
CA ALA A 98 17.44 -7.23 -8.73
C ALA A 98 18.84 -6.61 -8.63
N LEU A 99 19.00 -5.56 -7.81
CA LEU A 99 20.29 -4.93 -7.51
C LEU A 99 21.22 -5.82 -6.65
N GLY A 100 20.77 -7.00 -6.23
CA GLY A 100 21.60 -7.97 -5.51
C GLY A 100 21.33 -8.01 -4.00
N LEU A 101 20.40 -7.20 -3.45
CA LEU A 101 20.10 -7.28 -2.02
C LEU A 101 19.43 -8.61 -1.68
N PRO A 102 19.87 -9.32 -0.62
CA PRO A 102 19.36 -10.64 -0.25
C PRO A 102 18.05 -10.55 0.55
N LEU A 103 17.03 -9.93 -0.03
CA LEU A 103 15.77 -9.59 0.66
C LEU A 103 14.68 -10.65 0.54
N LEU A 104 14.83 -11.62 -0.36
CA LEU A 104 13.90 -12.76 -0.46
C LEU A 104 14.16 -13.77 0.65
N SER A 105 13.10 -14.49 1.05
CA SER A 105 13.20 -15.56 2.03
C SER A 105 14.32 -16.56 1.66
N GLY A 106 15.15 -16.88 2.65
CA GLY A 106 16.35 -17.67 2.45
C GLY A 106 17.56 -16.87 1.98
N GLY A 107 17.54 -15.52 2.11
CA GLY A 107 18.67 -14.66 1.78
C GLY A 107 18.97 -14.58 0.28
N ARG A 108 17.99 -14.81 -0.57
CA ARG A 108 18.16 -14.78 -2.03
C ARG A 108 17.99 -13.38 -2.59
N GLY A 109 18.77 -13.06 -3.62
CA GLY A 109 18.74 -11.80 -4.36
C GLY A 109 19.52 -11.88 -5.66
N GLY A 110 19.65 -10.77 -6.36
CA GLY A 110 20.30 -10.66 -7.66
C GLY A 110 19.39 -11.02 -8.84
N LEU A 111 19.85 -10.70 -10.05
CA LEU A 111 19.09 -10.95 -11.28
C LEU A 111 18.77 -12.43 -11.51
N GLY A 112 19.59 -13.34 -10.99
CA GLY A 112 19.39 -14.79 -11.15
C GLY A 112 18.04 -15.30 -10.58
N VAL A 113 17.45 -14.63 -9.59
CA VAL A 113 16.15 -15.04 -9.04
C VAL A 113 15.00 -14.81 -10.01
N PHE A 114 15.17 -13.90 -10.99
CA PHE A 114 14.18 -13.63 -12.04
C PHE A 114 14.30 -14.59 -13.23
N ALA A 115 15.36 -15.37 -13.30
CA ALA A 115 15.51 -16.48 -14.25
C ALA A 115 15.08 -17.83 -13.67
N GLY A 116 14.70 -17.86 -12.39
CA GLY A 116 14.27 -19.08 -11.71
C GLY A 116 12.74 -19.23 -11.63
N PRO A 117 12.25 -20.40 -11.18
CA PRO A 117 10.82 -20.71 -11.14
C PRO A 117 10.01 -19.79 -10.23
N THR A 118 10.63 -19.14 -9.26
CA THR A 118 9.96 -18.18 -8.37
C THR A 118 9.77 -16.80 -8.97
N ALA A 119 10.31 -16.52 -10.15
CA ALA A 119 10.24 -15.20 -10.80
C ALA A 119 8.80 -14.74 -11.04
N GLY A 120 7.91 -15.65 -11.44
CA GLY A 120 6.50 -15.35 -11.62
C GLY A 120 5.84 -14.78 -10.36
N PHE A 121 6.13 -15.34 -9.19
CA PHE A 121 5.63 -14.83 -7.92
C PHE A 121 6.18 -13.42 -7.61
N ILE A 122 7.50 -13.22 -7.77
CA ILE A 122 8.16 -11.95 -7.47
C ILE A 122 7.60 -10.83 -8.34
N LEU A 123 7.51 -11.06 -9.64
CA LEU A 123 6.94 -10.10 -10.58
C LEU A 123 5.43 -9.94 -10.39
N GLY A 124 4.75 -11.02 -10.03
CA GLY A 124 3.32 -11.05 -9.75
C GLY A 124 2.91 -10.23 -8.52
N TRP A 125 3.79 -9.99 -7.55
CA TRP A 125 3.47 -9.15 -6.38
C TRP A 125 3.10 -7.73 -6.76
N ILE A 126 3.67 -7.18 -7.85
CA ILE A 126 3.40 -5.81 -8.30
C ILE A 126 1.93 -5.67 -8.76
N PRO A 127 1.44 -6.41 -9.78
CA PRO A 127 0.04 -6.35 -10.18
C PRO A 127 -0.91 -6.87 -9.10
N SER A 128 -0.48 -7.82 -8.25
CA SER A 128 -1.30 -8.31 -7.14
C SER A 128 -1.59 -7.21 -6.11
N ALA A 129 -0.59 -6.46 -5.68
CA ALA A 129 -0.80 -5.32 -4.77
C ALA A 129 -1.68 -4.22 -5.40
N LEU A 130 -1.54 -3.97 -6.72
CA LEU A 130 -2.41 -3.06 -7.47
C LEU A 130 -3.87 -3.51 -7.40
N ILE A 131 -4.13 -4.78 -7.72
CA ILE A 131 -5.47 -5.36 -7.77
C ILE A 131 -6.10 -5.41 -6.37
N VAL A 132 -5.35 -5.81 -5.33
CA VAL A 132 -5.79 -5.73 -3.94
C VAL A 132 -6.26 -4.32 -3.61
N GLY A 133 -5.45 -3.31 -3.93
CA GLY A 133 -5.78 -1.92 -3.68
C GLY A 133 -7.01 -1.43 -4.45
N LEU A 134 -7.15 -1.81 -5.73
CA LEU A 134 -8.30 -1.45 -6.57
C LEU A 134 -9.59 -2.05 -6.04
N ILE A 135 -9.61 -3.36 -5.72
CA ILE A 135 -10.78 -4.05 -5.19
C ILE A 135 -11.15 -3.46 -3.82
N PHE A 136 -10.17 -3.30 -2.92
CA PHE A 136 -10.42 -2.71 -1.60
C PHE A 136 -11.00 -1.31 -1.72
N TRP A 137 -10.43 -0.47 -2.58
CA TRP A 137 -10.92 0.88 -2.84
C TRP A 137 -12.35 0.87 -3.42
N ALA A 138 -12.63 0.01 -4.39
CA ALA A 138 -13.96 -0.11 -5.00
C ALA A 138 -15.04 -0.50 -3.97
N LEU A 139 -14.72 -1.43 -3.06
CA LEU A 139 -15.64 -1.91 -2.02
C LEU A 139 -15.84 -0.92 -0.87
N THR A 140 -14.87 -0.04 -0.61
CA THR A 140 -14.88 0.84 0.56
C THR A 140 -15.09 2.32 0.24
N SER A 141 -14.88 2.75 -1.01
CA SER A 141 -14.94 4.17 -1.42
C SER A 141 -16.28 4.84 -1.18
N ARG A 142 -17.37 4.10 -1.40
CA ARG A 142 -18.75 4.60 -1.24
C ARG A 142 -19.18 4.73 0.23
N ALA A 143 -18.42 4.15 1.16
CA ALA A 143 -18.77 4.06 2.58
C ALA A 143 -17.86 4.89 3.50
N ARG A 144 -16.96 5.71 2.94
CA ARG A 144 -15.91 6.41 3.71
C ARG A 144 -16.38 7.25 4.90
N PRO A 145 -17.52 7.98 4.86
CA PRO A 145 -17.96 8.77 6.03
C PRO A 145 -18.40 7.92 7.23
N GLY A 146 -18.74 6.63 7.02
CA GLY A 146 -19.19 5.71 8.07
C GLY A 146 -18.56 4.32 7.94
N LEU A 147 -17.30 4.23 7.45
CA LEU A 147 -16.64 2.95 7.23
C LEU A 147 -16.36 2.24 8.55
N GLY A 148 -17.20 1.26 8.88
CA GLY A 148 -17.02 0.40 10.06
C GLY A 148 -15.95 -0.67 9.84
N ALA A 149 -15.37 -1.15 10.96
CA ALA A 149 -14.33 -2.19 10.95
C ALA A 149 -14.74 -3.47 10.20
N GLY A 150 -16.04 -3.86 10.26
CA GLY A 150 -16.57 -5.02 9.54
C GLY A 150 -16.46 -4.89 8.01
N ARG A 151 -16.71 -3.69 7.46
CA ARG A 151 -16.54 -3.44 6.02
C ARG A 151 -15.08 -3.42 5.61
N VAL A 152 -14.20 -2.92 6.47
CA VAL A 152 -12.75 -3.00 6.25
C VAL A 152 -12.29 -4.45 6.23
N ALA A 153 -12.75 -5.26 7.19
CA ALA A 153 -12.44 -6.69 7.24
C ALA A 153 -12.93 -7.43 5.98
N LEU A 154 -14.20 -7.23 5.59
CA LEU A 154 -14.76 -7.84 4.40
C LEU A 154 -14.04 -7.38 3.12
N GLY A 155 -13.82 -6.07 2.98
CA GLY A 155 -13.09 -5.51 1.85
C GLY A 155 -11.66 -6.04 1.75
N ALA A 156 -10.95 -6.14 2.88
CA ALA A 156 -9.60 -6.70 2.93
C ALA A 156 -9.59 -8.20 2.63
N ALA A 157 -10.60 -8.96 3.12
CA ALA A 157 -10.73 -10.39 2.84
C ALA A 157 -10.96 -10.65 1.34
N VAL A 158 -11.94 -9.98 0.74
CA VAL A 158 -12.24 -10.14 -0.70
C VAL A 158 -11.07 -9.67 -1.57
N ALA A 159 -10.52 -8.50 -1.29
CA ALA A 159 -9.40 -7.96 -2.03
C ALA A 159 -8.15 -8.83 -1.88
N GLY A 160 -7.86 -9.30 -0.66
CA GLY A 160 -6.73 -10.17 -0.37
C GLY A 160 -6.87 -11.55 -1.00
N LEU A 161 -8.08 -12.13 -1.01
CA LEU A 161 -8.32 -13.42 -1.66
C LEU A 161 -8.10 -13.32 -3.18
N ILE A 162 -8.73 -12.35 -3.83
CA ILE A 162 -8.66 -12.23 -5.30
C ILE A 162 -7.28 -11.69 -5.71
N GLY A 163 -6.85 -10.56 -5.18
CA GLY A 163 -5.60 -9.91 -5.57
C GLY A 163 -4.36 -10.52 -4.92
N GLY A 164 -4.45 -10.92 -3.64
CA GLY A 164 -3.31 -11.39 -2.86
C GLY A 164 -3.06 -12.90 -2.95
N VAL A 165 -4.06 -13.72 -3.25
CA VAL A 165 -3.91 -15.17 -3.40
C VAL A 165 -4.06 -15.59 -4.85
N VAL A 166 -5.24 -15.38 -5.45
CA VAL A 166 -5.54 -15.87 -6.80
C VAL A 166 -4.60 -15.25 -7.85
N MET A 167 -4.37 -13.93 -7.79
CA MET A 167 -3.46 -13.27 -8.74
C MET A 167 -2.00 -13.68 -8.54
N VAL A 168 -1.56 -13.85 -7.29
CA VAL A 168 -0.20 -14.36 -7.01
C VAL A 168 -0.02 -15.76 -7.58
N TYR A 169 -1.02 -16.63 -7.43
CA TYR A 169 -0.99 -17.98 -8.02
C TYR A 169 -1.00 -17.94 -9.54
N PHE A 170 -1.82 -17.07 -10.13
CA PHE A 170 -1.84 -16.89 -11.58
C PHE A 170 -0.45 -16.58 -12.14
N PHE A 171 0.25 -15.60 -11.57
CA PHE A 171 1.61 -15.27 -11.98
C PHE A 171 2.62 -16.36 -11.60
N GLY A 172 2.42 -17.05 -10.47
CA GLY A 172 3.23 -18.20 -10.08
C GLY A 172 3.14 -19.33 -11.09
N VAL A 173 1.93 -19.68 -11.53
CA VAL A 173 1.70 -20.70 -12.60
C VAL A 173 2.36 -20.26 -13.91
N LEU A 174 2.22 -18.99 -14.31
CA LEU A 174 2.91 -18.48 -15.50
C LEU A 174 4.43 -18.63 -15.40
N GLY A 175 5.01 -18.38 -14.21
CA GLY A 175 6.44 -18.59 -13.97
C GLY A 175 6.84 -20.06 -14.03
N PHE A 176 6.03 -20.97 -13.49
CA PHE A 176 6.29 -22.40 -13.55
C PHE A 176 6.21 -22.96 -14.98
N VAL A 177 5.23 -22.52 -15.75
CA VAL A 177 5.09 -22.93 -17.15
C VAL A 177 6.18 -22.29 -18.02
N GLY A 178 6.35 -20.96 -17.94
CA GLY A 178 7.22 -20.21 -18.85
C GLY A 178 8.71 -20.32 -18.54
N ILE A 179 9.09 -20.50 -17.26
CA ILE A 179 10.51 -20.50 -16.84
C ILE A 179 10.96 -21.89 -16.41
N ALA A 180 10.14 -22.62 -15.62
CA ALA A 180 10.48 -23.96 -15.17
C ALA A 180 10.09 -25.06 -16.17
N GLY A 181 9.38 -24.72 -17.27
CA GLY A 181 8.98 -25.68 -18.31
C GLY A 181 7.96 -26.72 -17.84
N MET A 182 7.22 -26.42 -16.73
CA MET A 182 6.21 -27.34 -16.20
C MET A 182 5.00 -27.40 -17.12
N GLU A 183 4.38 -28.59 -17.22
CA GLU A 183 3.09 -28.74 -17.85
C GLU A 183 2.03 -27.93 -17.05
N PHE A 184 1.08 -27.29 -17.75
CA PHE A 184 0.12 -26.36 -17.15
C PHE A 184 -0.69 -26.99 -16.02
N GLY A 185 -1.22 -28.21 -16.19
CA GLY A 185 -1.98 -28.90 -15.15
C GLY A 185 -1.13 -29.20 -13.91
N ALA A 186 0.12 -29.63 -14.11
CA ALA A 186 1.07 -29.85 -13.02
C ALA A 186 1.41 -28.54 -12.29
N ALA A 187 1.60 -27.44 -13.02
CA ALA A 187 1.84 -26.12 -12.45
C ALA A 187 0.68 -25.63 -11.59
N VAL A 188 -0.57 -25.81 -12.03
CA VAL A 188 -1.78 -25.49 -11.26
C VAL A 188 -1.89 -26.35 -10.01
N LEU A 189 -1.69 -27.67 -10.13
CA LEU A 189 -1.73 -28.59 -8.98
C LEU A 189 -0.64 -28.29 -7.95
N SER A 190 0.51 -27.77 -8.38
CA SER A 190 1.60 -27.33 -7.50
C SER A 190 1.21 -26.17 -6.58
N MET A 191 0.08 -25.48 -6.85
CA MET A 191 -0.43 -24.42 -5.95
C MET A 191 -1.15 -25.00 -4.73
N ALA A 192 -1.67 -26.23 -4.79
CA ALA A 192 -2.50 -26.81 -3.72
C ALA A 192 -1.83 -26.81 -2.33
N PRO A 193 -0.54 -27.14 -2.18
CA PRO A 193 0.15 -27.11 -0.87
C PRO A 193 0.27 -25.71 -0.26
N PHE A 194 0.19 -24.64 -1.07
CA PHE A 194 0.26 -23.25 -0.57
C PHE A 194 -1.06 -22.78 0.01
N VAL A 195 -2.20 -23.34 -0.42
CA VAL A 195 -3.55 -22.85 -0.08
C VAL A 195 -3.77 -22.73 1.44
N PRO A 196 -3.51 -23.74 2.28
CA PRO A 196 -3.74 -23.62 3.73
C PRO A 196 -2.89 -22.50 4.35
N GLY A 197 -1.62 -22.41 3.95
CA GLY A 197 -0.71 -21.35 4.41
C GLY A 197 -1.14 -19.96 3.98
N ASP A 198 -1.57 -19.80 2.73
CA ASP A 198 -1.96 -18.49 2.19
C ASP A 198 -3.33 -18.04 2.70
N LEU A 199 -4.27 -18.95 2.98
CA LEU A 199 -5.50 -18.61 3.69
C LEU A 199 -5.23 -18.16 5.13
N THR A 200 -4.29 -18.80 5.83
CA THR A 200 -3.85 -18.35 7.17
C THR A 200 -3.25 -16.95 7.11
N LYS A 201 -2.38 -16.69 6.14
CA LYS A 201 -1.79 -15.36 5.91
C LYS A 201 -2.84 -14.31 5.56
N LEU A 202 -3.85 -14.68 4.78
CA LEU A 202 -4.99 -13.82 4.47
C LEU A 202 -5.74 -13.41 5.74
N VAL A 203 -6.05 -14.36 6.62
CA VAL A 203 -6.70 -14.07 7.90
C VAL A 203 -5.84 -13.12 8.75
N ILE A 204 -4.53 -13.38 8.85
CA ILE A 204 -3.60 -12.51 9.58
C ILE A 204 -3.61 -11.09 8.96
N ALA A 205 -3.52 -10.98 7.64
CA ALA A 205 -3.56 -9.69 6.96
C ALA A 205 -4.86 -8.91 7.22
N VAL A 206 -6.02 -9.59 7.20
CA VAL A 206 -7.34 -9.00 7.51
C VAL A 206 -7.39 -8.51 8.95
N LEU A 207 -6.90 -9.29 9.89
CA LEU A 207 -6.85 -8.90 11.31
C LEU A 207 -5.93 -7.68 11.51
N LEU A 208 -4.75 -7.67 10.89
CA LEU A 208 -3.82 -6.54 10.94
C LEU A 208 -4.43 -5.27 10.32
N CYS A 209 -5.05 -5.37 9.14
CA CYS A 209 -5.73 -4.25 8.48
C CYS A 209 -6.87 -3.70 9.35
N THR A 210 -7.69 -4.58 9.94
CA THR A 210 -8.83 -4.20 10.77
C THR A 210 -8.38 -3.59 12.09
N GLY A 211 -7.34 -4.15 12.72
CA GLY A 211 -6.73 -3.61 13.92
C GLY A 211 -6.11 -2.23 13.68
N LEU A 212 -5.36 -2.08 12.60
CA LEU A 212 -4.77 -0.80 12.21
C LEU A 212 -5.85 0.24 11.88
N TRP A 213 -6.94 -0.16 11.23
CA TRP A 213 -8.07 0.74 10.98
C TRP A 213 -8.69 1.25 12.28
N LYS A 214 -8.87 0.38 13.28
CA LYS A 214 -9.40 0.78 14.59
C LYS A 214 -8.45 1.73 15.35
N ALA A 215 -7.15 1.42 15.32
CA ALA A 215 -6.13 2.19 16.04
C ALA A 215 -5.75 3.50 15.32
N TYR A 216 -5.62 3.46 14.00
CA TYR A 216 -5.13 4.60 13.20
C TYR A 216 -5.77 4.67 11.80
N PRO A 217 -7.04 5.11 11.69
CA PRO A 217 -7.76 5.17 10.40
C PRO A 217 -7.09 6.07 9.35
N ARG A 218 -6.25 7.02 9.81
CA ARG A 218 -5.52 7.93 8.92
C ARG A 218 -4.47 7.24 8.04
N ALA A 219 -4.02 6.03 8.40
CA ALA A 219 -3.08 5.25 7.59
C ALA A 219 -3.64 4.90 6.20
N PHE A 220 -4.96 4.81 6.06
CA PHE A 220 -5.68 4.42 4.84
C PHE A 220 -6.11 5.61 3.95
N ARG A 221 -5.54 6.81 4.17
CA ARG A 221 -5.87 8.05 3.45
C ARG A 221 -4.72 8.57 2.61
#